data_14be9617b753707f800e5bbd5e23670f
#
_entry.id   14be9617b753707f800e5bbd5e23670f
#
_cell.length_a   1.000
_cell.length_b   1.000
_cell.length_c   1.000
_cell.angle_alpha   90.00
_cell.angle_beta   90.00
_cell.angle_gamma   90.00
#
_symmetry.space_group_name_H-M   'P 1'
#
loop_
_entity.id
_entity.type
_entity.pdbx_description
1 polymer ?
#
loop_
_entity_poly.entity_id
_entity_poly.type
_entity_poly.pdbx_seq_one_letter_code
_entity_poly.pdbx_strand_id
1 'polypeptide(L)'
;MSTVGTPQAITVRYSIDAKRSTFTVRAFATGMLSAFAHNPTIAIPDFQGEVSLNPDAVEQSSLRMVIHAASLTVTDDISEKDRREINRKMHEEVLETDSFPDIEYECSRVSGSKIADGQYLVALNGDLTLHAVTRIQSVSARARLNGDMLRATGDFPVRLSDYEIRPITAAGGTIKLKDELKLSFDISARKQE
;
A
#
# COMPACT_ATOMS: atom_id res chain seq x y z
N MET A 1 34.98 -29.11 -23.29
CA MET A 1 34.23 -28.72 -22.09
C MET A 1 33.49 -27.44 -22.41
N SER A 2 32.21 -27.57 -22.74
CA SER A 2 31.37 -26.41 -23.07
C SER A 2 30.85 -25.81 -21.76
N THR A 3 31.28 -24.60 -21.43
CA THR A 3 30.70 -23.81 -20.34
C THR A 3 29.29 -23.39 -20.75
N VAL A 4 28.30 -24.06 -20.16
CA VAL A 4 26.92 -23.62 -20.24
C VAL A 4 26.83 -22.32 -19.43
N GLY A 5 26.76 -21.20 -20.15
CA GLY A 5 26.50 -19.91 -19.53
C GLY A 5 25.14 -19.95 -18.85
N THR A 6 25.10 -19.63 -17.56
CA THR A 6 23.84 -19.41 -16.81
C THR A 6 23.04 -18.36 -17.56
N PRO A 7 21.77 -18.61 -17.95
CA PRO A 7 20.96 -17.60 -18.60
C PRO A 7 20.86 -16.41 -17.68
N GLN A 8 21.29 -15.25 -18.18
CA GLN A 8 21.19 -13.99 -17.47
C GLN A 8 19.70 -13.70 -17.29
N ALA A 9 19.23 -13.65 -16.06
CA ALA A 9 17.84 -13.36 -15.73
C ALA A 9 17.44 -12.01 -16.33
N ILE A 10 16.48 -12.02 -17.26
CA ILE A 10 15.98 -10.80 -17.91
C ILE A 10 15.00 -10.14 -16.92
N THR A 11 15.50 -9.17 -16.16
CA THR A 11 14.68 -8.36 -15.27
C THR A 11 14.22 -7.10 -16.00
N VAL A 12 12.92 -6.87 -16.01
CA VAL A 12 12.29 -5.68 -16.61
C VAL A 12 11.88 -4.73 -15.51
N ARG A 13 12.24 -3.46 -15.66
CA ARG A 13 11.88 -2.40 -14.71
C ARG A 13 10.62 -1.67 -15.13
N TYR A 14 9.76 -1.41 -14.15
CA TYR A 14 8.52 -0.66 -14.31
C TYR A 14 8.49 0.47 -13.28
N SER A 15 8.13 1.68 -13.73
CA SER A 15 7.85 2.82 -12.85
C SER A 15 6.37 2.89 -12.56
N ILE A 16 6.01 3.05 -11.29
CA ILE A 16 4.61 3.19 -10.86
C ILE A 16 4.05 4.53 -11.33
N ASP A 17 2.84 4.52 -11.87
CA ASP A 17 2.08 5.71 -12.29
C ASP A 17 0.93 5.94 -11.31
N ALA A 18 1.15 6.80 -10.32
CA ALA A 18 0.15 7.12 -9.31
C ALA A 18 -1.14 7.72 -9.92
N LYS A 19 -1.03 8.47 -11.03
CA LYS A 19 -2.20 9.09 -11.70
C LYS A 19 -3.12 8.08 -12.36
N ARG A 20 -2.62 6.88 -12.67
CA ARG A 20 -3.37 5.76 -13.25
C ARG A 20 -3.65 4.66 -12.25
N SER A 21 -3.40 4.92 -10.99
CA SER A 21 -3.53 3.97 -9.90
C SER A 21 -4.60 4.43 -8.91
N THR A 22 -5.13 3.47 -8.16
CA THR A 22 -5.99 3.74 -7.01
C THR A 22 -5.40 3.03 -5.82
N PHE A 23 -5.17 3.78 -4.75
CA PHE A 23 -4.72 3.21 -3.49
C PHE A 23 -5.52 3.84 -2.36
N THR A 24 -6.18 3.02 -1.54
CA THR A 24 -7.10 3.48 -0.49
C THR A 24 -6.90 2.73 0.80
N VAL A 25 -7.20 3.42 1.90
CA VAL A 25 -7.26 2.87 3.25
C VAL A 25 -8.70 2.99 3.75
N ARG A 26 -9.25 1.94 4.31
CA ARG A 26 -10.54 1.96 4.99
C ARG A 26 -10.35 1.72 6.47
N ALA A 27 -10.80 2.68 7.27
CA ALA A 27 -10.85 2.58 8.71
C ALA A 27 -12.27 2.21 9.17
N PHE A 28 -12.40 1.58 10.33
CA PHE A 28 -13.68 1.09 10.85
C PHE A 28 -13.91 1.63 12.25
N ALA A 29 -15.05 2.29 12.45
CA ALA A 29 -15.48 2.75 13.76
C ALA A 29 -16.02 1.58 14.61
N THR A 30 -15.80 1.67 15.91
CA THR A 30 -16.29 0.73 16.92
C THR A 30 -16.67 1.49 18.20
N GLY A 31 -17.37 0.85 19.14
CA GLY A 31 -17.84 1.46 20.38
C GLY A 31 -19.34 1.70 20.39
N MET A 32 -19.87 2.27 21.49
CA MET A 32 -21.32 2.41 21.71
C MET A 32 -22.02 3.27 20.66
N LEU A 33 -21.34 4.26 20.07
CA LEU A 33 -21.88 5.15 19.05
C LEU A 33 -21.37 4.83 17.62
N SER A 34 -20.79 3.66 17.42
CA SER A 34 -20.23 3.27 16.11
C SER A 34 -21.27 3.23 14.99
N ALA A 35 -22.54 2.98 15.30
CA ALA A 35 -23.63 3.00 14.32
C ALA A 35 -23.87 4.41 13.73
N PHE A 36 -23.44 5.47 14.39
CA PHE A 36 -23.53 6.85 13.95
C PHE A 36 -22.20 7.40 13.42
N ALA A 37 -21.15 6.59 13.49
CA ALA A 37 -19.83 6.98 13.01
C ALA A 37 -19.64 6.53 11.57
N HIS A 38 -18.99 7.38 10.77
CA HIS A 38 -18.57 7.01 9.43
C HIS A 38 -17.35 6.10 9.48
N ASN A 39 -17.28 5.15 8.56
CA ASN A 39 -16.08 4.36 8.30
C ASN A 39 -15.29 5.06 7.18
N PRO A 40 -14.36 5.94 7.50
CA PRO A 40 -13.74 6.78 6.49
C PRO A 40 -12.94 5.95 5.48
N THR A 41 -13.07 6.38 4.23
CA THR A 41 -12.21 5.95 3.12
C THR A 41 -11.19 7.05 2.86
N ILE A 42 -9.93 6.69 2.93
CA ILE A 42 -8.80 7.60 2.77
C ILE A 42 -8.10 7.24 1.46
N ALA A 43 -7.97 8.21 0.55
CA ALA A 43 -7.18 8.06 -0.64
C ALA A 43 -5.69 8.31 -0.33
N ILE A 44 -4.84 7.61 -1.05
CA ILE A 44 -3.39 7.79 -1.11
C ILE A 44 -3.07 8.26 -2.53
N PRO A 45 -3.07 9.56 -2.82
CA PRO A 45 -2.90 10.06 -4.19
C PRO A 45 -1.45 10.25 -4.61
N ASP A 46 -0.52 10.44 -3.67
CA ASP A 46 0.88 10.75 -3.95
C ASP A 46 1.80 9.66 -3.44
N PHE A 47 2.26 8.86 -4.37
CA PHE A 47 3.24 7.81 -4.15
C PHE A 47 4.04 7.56 -5.41
N GLN A 48 5.24 7.02 -5.23
CA GLN A 48 6.13 6.62 -6.30
C GLN A 48 6.74 5.26 -6.00
N GLY A 49 7.24 4.59 -7.02
CA GLY A 49 7.89 3.31 -6.81
C GLY A 49 8.34 2.65 -8.10
N GLU A 50 9.12 1.59 -7.91
CA GLU A 50 9.66 0.77 -8.99
C GLU A 50 9.40 -0.70 -8.72
N VAL A 51 9.09 -1.42 -9.79
CA VAL A 51 9.00 -2.88 -9.80
C VAL A 51 10.08 -3.41 -10.73
N SER A 52 10.93 -4.27 -10.22
CA SER A 52 11.84 -5.11 -11.02
C SER A 52 11.20 -6.48 -11.15
N LEU A 53 10.72 -6.83 -12.33
CA LEU A 53 10.01 -8.08 -12.58
C LEU A 53 10.84 -9.00 -13.46
N ASN A 54 11.02 -10.25 -13.03
CA ASN A 54 11.47 -11.34 -13.89
C ASN A 54 10.24 -12.20 -14.24
N PRO A 55 9.74 -12.16 -15.49
CA PRO A 55 8.54 -12.91 -15.88
C PRO A 55 8.70 -14.42 -15.85
N ASP A 56 9.94 -14.91 -15.96
CA ASP A 56 10.27 -16.34 -16.00
C ASP A 56 10.65 -16.88 -14.62
N ALA A 57 11.00 -16.00 -13.68
CA ALA A 57 11.40 -16.33 -12.31
C ALA A 57 10.89 -15.24 -11.34
N VAL A 58 9.61 -15.30 -11.00
CA VAL A 58 8.90 -14.25 -10.22
C VAL A 58 9.54 -14.03 -8.85
N GLU A 59 10.17 -15.05 -8.29
CA GLU A 59 10.91 -14.99 -7.02
C GLU A 59 12.16 -14.11 -7.05
N GLN A 60 12.64 -13.76 -8.25
CA GLN A 60 13.75 -12.82 -8.45
C GLN A 60 13.28 -11.38 -8.65
N SER A 61 11.99 -11.15 -8.47
CA SER A 61 11.41 -9.81 -8.57
C SER A 61 11.55 -9.03 -7.28
N SER A 62 11.45 -7.70 -7.38
CA SER A 62 11.48 -6.80 -6.24
C SER A 62 10.56 -5.60 -6.45
N LEU A 63 10.14 -4.96 -5.36
CA LEU A 63 9.32 -3.77 -5.35
C LEU A 63 9.87 -2.80 -4.30
N ARG A 64 9.94 -1.53 -4.67
CA ARG A 64 10.09 -0.42 -3.73
C ARG A 64 9.01 0.60 -3.98
N MET A 65 8.38 1.09 -2.91
CA MET A 65 7.36 2.13 -2.95
C MET A 65 7.56 3.13 -1.82
N VAL A 66 7.38 4.40 -2.11
CA VAL A 66 7.36 5.49 -1.12
C VAL A 66 6.05 6.24 -1.29
N ILE A 67 5.36 6.47 -0.18
CA ILE A 67 4.10 7.21 -0.09
C ILE A 67 4.36 8.47 0.72
N HIS A 68 3.95 9.64 0.21
CA HIS A 68 4.00 10.89 0.96
C HIS A 68 2.80 10.96 1.92
N ALA A 69 3.08 10.78 3.22
CA ALA A 69 2.06 10.66 4.26
C ALA A 69 1.12 11.88 4.33
N ALA A 70 1.63 13.08 4.10
CA ALA A 70 0.84 14.31 4.08
C ALA A 70 -0.16 14.40 2.90
N SER A 71 -0.06 13.52 1.91
CA SER A 71 -1.01 13.48 0.79
C SER A 71 -2.32 12.76 1.11
N LEU A 72 -2.34 11.93 2.14
CA LEU A 72 -3.51 11.13 2.50
C LEU A 72 -4.72 12.04 2.80
N THR A 73 -5.89 11.70 2.25
CA THR A 73 -7.10 12.52 2.40
C THR A 73 -8.37 11.69 2.39
N VAL A 74 -9.34 12.09 3.22
CA VAL A 74 -10.66 11.47 3.25
C VAL A 74 -11.46 11.82 1.99
N THR A 75 -12.09 10.82 1.38
CA THR A 75 -12.83 10.94 0.12
C THR A 75 -14.33 10.75 0.25
N ASP A 76 -14.84 10.41 1.43
CA ASP A 76 -16.27 10.22 1.65
C ASP A 76 -17.07 11.51 1.44
N ASP A 77 -18.35 11.38 1.08
CA ASP A 77 -19.30 12.49 0.95
C ASP A 77 -19.77 12.93 2.35
N ILE A 78 -18.96 13.76 2.98
CA ILE A 78 -19.17 14.33 4.32
C ILE A 78 -19.03 15.86 4.28
N SER A 79 -19.44 16.54 5.36
CA SER A 79 -19.28 17.98 5.43
C SER A 79 -17.81 18.40 5.34
N GLU A 80 -17.55 19.58 4.77
CA GLU A 80 -16.18 20.13 4.69
C GLU A 80 -15.56 20.34 6.08
N LYS A 81 -16.38 20.59 7.09
CA LYS A 81 -15.92 20.70 8.48
C LYS A 81 -15.41 19.36 8.99
N ASP A 82 -16.17 18.29 8.78
CA ASP A 82 -15.81 16.95 9.24
C ASP A 82 -14.59 16.43 8.47
N ARG A 83 -14.54 16.66 7.16
CA ARG A 83 -13.40 16.31 6.32
C ARG A 83 -12.11 16.95 6.84
N ARG A 84 -12.14 18.26 7.11
CA ARG A 84 -10.98 18.97 7.66
C ARG A 84 -10.57 18.44 9.03
N GLU A 85 -11.53 18.17 9.90
CA GLU A 85 -11.22 17.66 11.24
C GLU A 85 -10.61 16.25 11.18
N ILE A 86 -11.14 15.35 10.33
CA ILE A 86 -10.60 14.00 10.18
C ILE A 86 -9.18 14.05 9.57
N ASN A 87 -8.99 14.84 8.50
CA ASN A 87 -7.68 15.02 7.90
C ASN A 87 -6.67 15.60 8.90
N ARG A 88 -7.05 16.63 9.66
CA ARG A 88 -6.19 17.23 10.68
C ARG A 88 -5.74 16.17 11.70
N LYS A 89 -6.68 15.43 12.28
CA LYS A 89 -6.36 14.37 13.25
C LYS A 89 -5.48 13.29 12.65
N MET A 90 -5.77 12.88 11.42
CA MET A 90 -4.96 11.89 10.73
C MET A 90 -3.51 12.35 10.57
N HIS A 91 -3.30 13.60 10.16
CA HIS A 91 -1.95 14.12 9.92
C HIS A 91 -1.22 14.50 11.20
N GLU A 92 -1.90 15.13 12.16
CA GLU A 92 -1.24 15.68 13.36
C GLU A 92 -1.14 14.66 14.51
N GLU A 93 -2.15 13.79 14.69
CA GLU A 93 -2.27 12.94 15.86
C GLU A 93 -2.01 11.45 15.58
N VAL A 94 -2.18 10.99 14.32
CA VAL A 94 -2.07 9.57 13.96
C VAL A 94 -0.78 9.29 13.22
N LEU A 95 -0.56 10.00 12.11
CA LEU A 95 0.60 9.79 11.25
C LEU A 95 1.76 10.71 11.61
N GLU A 96 1.49 11.81 12.32
CA GLU A 96 2.47 12.83 12.71
C GLU A 96 3.36 13.19 11.50
N THR A 97 2.70 13.59 10.40
CA THR A 97 3.32 13.69 9.06
C THR A 97 4.48 14.67 8.97
N ASP A 98 4.55 15.64 9.87
CA ASP A 98 5.70 16.57 9.98
C ASP A 98 6.96 15.86 10.50
N SER A 99 6.79 14.82 11.33
CA SER A 99 7.89 14.02 11.90
C SER A 99 8.19 12.78 11.05
N PHE A 100 7.16 12.22 10.43
CA PHE A 100 7.22 10.98 9.63
C PHE A 100 6.60 11.21 8.24
N PRO A 101 7.30 11.94 7.35
CA PRO A 101 6.73 12.38 6.07
C PRO A 101 6.51 11.26 5.07
N ASP A 102 7.26 10.16 5.20
CA ASP A 102 7.24 9.05 4.24
C ASP A 102 6.82 7.73 4.88
N ILE A 103 6.04 6.96 4.12
CA ILE A 103 5.72 5.57 4.40
C ILE A 103 6.38 4.75 3.29
N GLU A 104 7.24 3.78 3.67
CA GLU A 104 8.04 3.03 2.72
C GLU A 104 7.69 1.54 2.75
N TYR A 105 7.66 0.92 1.56
CA TYR A 105 7.56 -0.53 1.43
C TYR A 105 8.66 -1.04 0.51
N GLU A 106 9.50 -1.93 1.03
CA GLU A 106 10.55 -2.60 0.27
C GLU A 106 10.37 -4.12 0.32
N CYS A 107 10.32 -4.74 -0.85
CA CYS A 107 10.15 -6.17 -0.97
C CYS A 107 11.14 -6.78 -1.97
N SER A 108 11.93 -7.72 -1.48
CA SER A 108 12.80 -8.59 -2.29
C SER A 108 12.49 -10.08 -2.09
N ARG A 109 11.50 -10.40 -1.24
CA ARG A 109 11.04 -11.77 -0.98
C ARG A 109 9.69 -11.97 -1.65
N VAL A 110 9.73 -12.30 -2.92
CA VAL A 110 8.54 -12.54 -3.74
C VAL A 110 8.37 -14.04 -3.95
N SER A 111 7.17 -14.53 -3.86
CA SER A 111 6.78 -15.87 -4.30
C SER A 111 5.53 -15.75 -5.15
N GLY A 112 5.33 -16.70 -6.03
CA GLY A 112 4.16 -16.68 -6.90
C GLY A 112 4.19 -17.69 -8.03
N SER A 113 3.13 -17.65 -8.82
CA SER A 113 2.97 -18.53 -9.97
C SER A 113 2.31 -17.80 -11.14
N LYS A 114 2.74 -18.17 -12.34
CA LYS A 114 2.05 -17.79 -13.57
C LYS A 114 0.76 -18.62 -13.67
N ILE A 115 -0.39 -17.94 -13.78
CA ILE A 115 -1.72 -18.58 -13.86
C ILE A 115 -2.26 -18.60 -15.30
N ALA A 116 -1.81 -17.67 -16.14
CA ALA A 116 -2.09 -17.60 -17.56
C ALA A 116 -0.99 -16.75 -18.23
N ASP A 117 -1.04 -16.59 -19.54
CA ASP A 117 -0.10 -15.72 -20.21
C ASP A 117 -0.21 -14.28 -19.74
N GLY A 118 0.92 -13.69 -19.31
CA GLY A 118 0.96 -12.37 -18.72
C GLY A 118 0.20 -12.22 -17.39
N GLN A 119 -0.25 -13.31 -16.73
CA GLN A 119 -1.00 -13.23 -15.47
C GLN A 119 -0.33 -14.03 -14.36
N TYR A 120 -0.20 -13.41 -13.20
CA TYR A 120 0.52 -13.96 -12.05
C TYR A 120 -0.31 -13.78 -10.77
N LEU A 121 -0.23 -14.76 -9.87
CA LEU A 121 -0.54 -14.59 -8.46
C LEU A 121 0.78 -14.48 -7.73
N VAL A 122 0.95 -13.40 -6.96
CA VAL A 122 2.18 -13.13 -6.23
C VAL A 122 1.90 -12.86 -4.76
N ALA A 123 2.80 -13.31 -3.90
CA ALA A 123 2.87 -12.94 -2.50
C ALA A 123 4.19 -12.20 -2.26
N LEU A 124 4.06 -10.98 -1.76
CA LEU A 124 5.15 -10.09 -1.42
C LEU A 124 5.34 -10.13 0.10
N ASN A 125 6.54 -10.43 0.58
CA ASN A 125 6.88 -10.37 2.00
C ASN A 125 7.96 -9.30 2.16
N GLY A 126 7.51 -8.06 2.28
CA GLY A 126 8.36 -6.87 2.33
C GLY A 126 8.38 -6.23 3.70
N ASP A 127 9.26 -5.28 3.85
CA ASP A 127 9.43 -4.47 5.04
C ASP A 127 8.63 -3.17 4.84
N LEU A 128 7.55 -3.00 5.63
CA LEU A 128 6.76 -1.77 5.68
C LEU A 128 7.26 -0.91 6.83
N THR A 129 7.71 0.30 6.51
CA THR A 129 8.08 1.33 7.47
C THR A 129 6.96 2.36 7.55
N LEU A 130 6.35 2.45 8.71
CA LEU A 130 5.29 3.41 9.05
C LEU A 130 5.61 4.00 10.42
N HIS A 131 5.52 5.32 10.57
CA HIS A 131 5.79 6.01 11.83
C HIS A 131 7.18 5.68 12.42
N ALA A 132 8.20 5.57 11.55
CA ALA A 132 9.57 5.14 11.84
C ALA A 132 9.71 3.71 12.41
N VAL A 133 8.64 2.92 12.41
CA VAL A 133 8.66 1.52 12.83
C VAL A 133 8.59 0.63 11.60
N THR A 134 9.54 -0.31 11.48
CA THR A 134 9.58 -1.27 10.37
C THR A 134 9.05 -2.63 10.81
N ARG A 135 8.13 -3.21 10.04
CA ARG A 135 7.60 -4.56 10.24
C ARG A 135 7.50 -5.31 8.93
N ILE A 136 7.58 -6.63 8.98
CA ILE A 136 7.29 -7.47 7.82
C ILE A 136 5.79 -7.39 7.54
N GLN A 137 5.45 -6.97 6.33
CA GLN A 137 4.09 -6.91 5.81
C GLN A 137 3.96 -7.82 4.60
N SER A 138 3.06 -8.79 4.71
CA SER A 138 2.71 -9.68 3.58
C SER A 138 1.58 -9.05 2.76
N VAL A 139 1.75 -9.03 1.45
CA VAL A 139 0.77 -8.52 0.49
C VAL A 139 0.56 -9.54 -0.61
N SER A 140 -0.69 -9.97 -0.82
CA SER A 140 -1.05 -10.81 -1.96
C SER A 140 -1.59 -9.96 -3.09
N ALA A 141 -1.12 -10.20 -4.31
CA ALA A 141 -1.53 -9.45 -5.48
C ALA A 141 -1.78 -10.35 -6.68
N ARG A 142 -2.71 -9.91 -7.52
CA ARG A 142 -2.86 -10.40 -8.88
C ARG A 142 -2.19 -9.40 -9.83
N ALA A 143 -1.15 -9.84 -10.52
CA ALA A 143 -0.41 -9.02 -11.47
C ALA A 143 -0.75 -9.43 -12.92
N ARG A 144 -0.82 -8.43 -13.81
CA ARG A 144 -1.03 -8.61 -15.25
C ARG A 144 -0.03 -7.78 -16.02
N LEU A 145 0.61 -8.43 -17.00
CA LEU A 145 1.45 -7.77 -17.99
C LEU A 145 0.66 -7.65 -19.30
N ASN A 146 0.67 -6.46 -19.88
CA ASN A 146 0.09 -6.19 -21.19
C ASN A 146 1.00 -5.21 -21.94
N GLY A 147 1.84 -5.72 -22.82
CA GLY A 147 2.89 -4.93 -23.46
C GLY A 147 3.81 -4.27 -22.42
N ASP A 148 3.92 -2.95 -22.50
CA ASP A 148 4.76 -2.15 -21.58
C ASP A 148 4.06 -1.77 -20.26
N MET A 149 2.88 -2.32 -19.99
CA MET A 149 2.11 -2.03 -18.79
C MET A 149 2.08 -3.22 -17.84
N LEU A 150 2.37 -2.97 -16.58
CA LEU A 150 2.13 -3.85 -15.46
C LEU A 150 0.96 -3.29 -14.64
N ARG A 151 -0.04 -4.12 -14.33
CA ARG A 151 -1.13 -3.77 -13.40
C ARG A 151 -1.17 -4.80 -12.28
N ALA A 152 -1.26 -4.33 -11.05
CA ALA A 152 -1.35 -5.18 -9.87
C ALA A 152 -2.52 -4.76 -8.98
N THR A 153 -3.35 -5.71 -8.56
CA THR A 153 -4.51 -5.48 -7.69
C THR A 153 -4.45 -6.39 -6.48
N GLY A 154 -4.90 -5.87 -5.34
CA GLY A 154 -4.98 -6.64 -4.11
C GLY A 154 -5.51 -5.85 -2.94
N ASP A 155 -5.62 -6.53 -1.81
CA ASP A 155 -5.92 -5.91 -0.53
C ASP A 155 -5.14 -6.61 0.59
N PHE A 156 -4.89 -5.87 1.67
CA PHE A 156 -4.18 -6.37 2.84
C PHE A 156 -4.52 -5.56 4.09
N PRO A 157 -4.47 -6.17 5.28
CA PRO A 157 -4.66 -5.46 6.53
C PRO A 157 -3.35 -4.83 7.03
N VAL A 158 -3.48 -3.73 7.77
CA VAL A 158 -2.41 -3.14 8.57
C VAL A 158 -2.95 -2.83 9.96
N ARG A 159 -2.23 -3.18 11.01
CA ARG A 159 -2.57 -2.83 12.39
C ARG A 159 -1.74 -1.65 12.86
N LEU A 160 -2.41 -0.61 13.31
CA LEU A 160 -1.75 0.61 13.79
C LEU A 160 -0.85 0.35 15.00
N SER A 161 -1.27 -0.55 15.91
CA SER A 161 -0.50 -0.91 17.10
C SER A 161 0.84 -1.58 16.79
N ASP A 162 0.97 -2.27 15.65
CA ASP A 162 2.24 -2.87 15.21
C ASP A 162 3.28 -1.79 14.88
N TYR A 163 2.84 -0.55 14.61
CA TYR A 163 3.67 0.60 14.29
C TYR A 163 3.68 1.66 15.41
N GLU A 164 3.36 1.25 16.64
CA GLU A 164 3.34 2.10 17.83
C GLU A 164 2.37 3.28 17.75
N ILE A 165 1.42 3.25 16.81
CA ILE A 165 0.36 4.24 16.67
C ILE A 165 -0.76 3.92 17.66
N ARG A 166 -1.12 4.89 18.49
CA ARG A 166 -2.14 4.72 19.54
C ARG A 166 -3.53 4.61 18.93
N PRO A 167 -4.45 3.88 19.58
CA PRO A 167 -5.85 3.81 19.17
C PRO A 167 -6.48 5.20 19.12
N ILE A 168 -7.15 5.49 18.01
CA ILE A 168 -7.81 6.77 17.79
C ILE A 168 -9.18 6.75 18.44
N THR A 169 -9.46 7.79 19.21
CA THR A 169 -10.77 7.98 19.87
C THR A 169 -11.40 9.32 19.47
N ALA A 170 -12.71 9.35 19.39
CA ALA A 170 -13.50 10.56 19.16
C ALA A 170 -14.69 10.63 20.11
N ALA A 171 -15.38 11.78 20.15
CA ALA A 171 -16.56 12.04 20.97
C ALA A 171 -16.36 11.64 22.45
N GLY A 172 -15.28 12.11 23.07
CA GLY A 172 -14.97 11.81 24.47
C GLY A 172 -14.66 10.34 24.75
N GLY A 173 -14.19 9.58 23.76
CA GLY A 173 -13.85 8.16 23.90
C GLY A 173 -15.00 7.19 23.63
N THR A 174 -16.19 7.71 23.26
CA THR A 174 -17.36 6.85 22.94
C THR A 174 -17.30 6.24 21.56
N ILE A 175 -16.51 6.80 20.65
CA ILE A 175 -16.18 6.25 19.33
C ILE A 175 -14.69 5.92 19.33
N LYS A 176 -14.37 4.70 18.89
CA LYS A 176 -12.99 4.24 18.69
C LYS A 176 -12.83 3.77 17.26
N LEU A 177 -11.67 3.92 16.67
CA LEU A 177 -11.32 3.21 15.44
C LEU A 177 -10.76 1.83 15.81
N LYS A 178 -11.07 0.85 14.95
CA LYS A 178 -10.40 -0.46 15.04
C LYS A 178 -8.91 -0.28 14.79
N ASP A 179 -8.13 -1.08 15.47
CA ASP A 179 -6.69 -1.13 15.28
C ASP A 179 -6.31 -1.56 13.84
N GLU A 180 -7.12 -2.46 13.27
CA GLU A 180 -6.90 -2.98 11.92
C GLU A 180 -7.56 -2.11 10.85
N LEU A 181 -6.75 -1.65 9.91
CA LEU A 181 -7.15 -0.96 8.69
C LEU A 181 -7.16 -1.94 7.52
N LYS A 182 -8.02 -1.72 6.53
CA LYS A 182 -7.98 -2.43 5.26
C LYS A 182 -7.44 -1.52 4.17
N LEU A 183 -6.33 -1.94 3.56
CA LEU A 183 -5.76 -1.29 2.40
C LEU A 183 -6.18 -2.02 1.13
N SER A 184 -6.51 -1.28 0.07
CA SER A 184 -6.88 -1.83 -1.23
C SER A 184 -6.19 -1.06 -2.33
N PHE A 185 -5.66 -1.75 -3.32
CA PHE A 185 -4.89 -1.12 -4.39
C PHE A 185 -5.22 -1.69 -5.77
N ASP A 186 -5.11 -0.81 -6.75
CA ASP A 186 -5.09 -1.09 -8.17
C ASP A 186 -4.00 -0.22 -8.79
N ILE A 187 -2.80 -0.78 -8.88
CA ILE A 187 -1.58 -0.07 -9.27
C ILE A 187 -1.26 -0.36 -10.71
N SER A 188 -1.01 0.71 -11.47
CA SER A 188 -0.49 0.67 -12.82
C SER A 188 0.97 1.12 -12.84
N ALA A 189 1.81 0.40 -13.58
CA ALA A 189 3.20 0.76 -13.77
C ALA A 189 3.58 0.61 -15.26
N ARG A 190 4.49 1.46 -15.72
CA ARG A 190 4.97 1.47 -17.10
C ARG A 190 6.43 1.01 -17.14
N LYS A 191 6.74 0.18 -18.14
CA LYS A 191 8.10 -0.25 -18.44
C LYS A 191 9.01 0.95 -18.65
N GLN A 192 10.17 0.91 -18.02
CA GLN A 192 11.24 1.87 -18.25
C GLN A 192 12.04 1.45 -19.49
N GLU A 193 12.48 2.44 -20.26
CA GLU A 193 13.37 2.26 -21.42
C GLU A 193 14.79 1.83 -20.99
#